data_5f7160185ed254b69081b456457419f3
#
_entry.id   5f7160185ed254b69081b456457419f3
#
_cell.length_a   1.000
_cell.length_b   1.000
_cell.length_c   1.000
_cell.angle_alpha   90.00
_cell.angle_beta   90.00
_cell.angle_gamma   90.00
#
_symmetry.space_group_name_H-M   'P 1'
#
loop_
_entity.id
_entity.type
_entity.pdbx_description
1 polymer ?
#
loop_
_entity_poly.entity_id
_entity_poly.type
_entity_poly.pdbx_seq_one_letter_code
_entity_poly.pdbx_strand_id
1 'polypeptide(L)'
;MQIEPVTDAFGAVVTAVSLAALSDNEFQAVETAWFRYAVLLFPDQHLTESEHFAFSRRFGRLERGLQLGSRPSAARIANVDTNNQLLLPSSLPSRFNIGNSVWHTDSSYKSTAAKASLLAAHVVPASGGETEWADMRAGYDVLDDSMKAWLGDKTAIHSFRFSHAWHGGLEVLNDEDLANLPPVEHPITQEHPDSGRKILFIGRHASHIVGQPITASRKLLRRLTDQSAQSPRTWKHQWSPGDLVIWDNRCVLHRGHAFDPQQARVMVRTTVAGDAPDNKWAA
;
A
#
# COMPACT_ATOMS: atom_id res chain seq x y z
N MET A 1 -3.79 26.25 -2.18
CA MET A 1 -3.32 24.96 -1.67
C MET A 1 -2.24 25.20 -0.63
N GLN A 2 -2.31 24.52 0.52
CA GLN A 2 -1.33 24.54 1.61
C GLN A 2 -0.85 23.11 1.85
N ILE A 3 0.44 22.93 2.13
CA ILE A 3 1.04 21.61 2.38
C ILE A 3 1.75 21.70 3.73
N GLU A 4 1.24 20.97 4.70
CA GLU A 4 1.74 20.94 6.07
C GLU A 4 2.35 19.59 6.39
N PRO A 5 3.68 19.51 6.57
CA PRO A 5 4.34 18.25 6.92
C PRO A 5 3.88 17.71 8.27
N VAL A 6 3.66 16.39 8.37
CA VAL A 6 3.48 15.70 9.65
C VAL A 6 4.81 15.52 10.36
N THR A 7 5.85 15.19 9.59
CA THR A 7 7.26 15.25 10.01
C THR A 7 8.09 15.90 8.91
N ASP A 8 9.34 16.23 9.19
CA ASP A 8 10.23 16.91 8.22
C ASP A 8 10.39 16.15 6.88
N ALA A 9 10.22 14.83 6.88
CA ALA A 9 10.51 13.99 5.74
C ALA A 9 9.43 12.93 5.40
N PHE A 10 8.38 12.80 6.22
CA PHE A 10 7.39 11.74 6.05
C PHE A 10 5.99 12.18 6.45
N GLY A 11 5.05 12.02 5.52
CA GLY A 11 3.66 12.41 5.67
C GLY A 11 3.43 13.92 5.57
N ALA A 12 2.40 14.34 4.85
CA ALA A 12 1.93 15.72 4.84
C ALA A 12 0.40 15.78 4.65
N VAL A 13 -0.18 16.86 5.16
CA VAL A 13 -1.61 17.20 4.97
C VAL A 13 -1.70 18.30 3.93
N VAL A 14 -2.53 18.11 2.92
CA VAL A 14 -2.75 19.07 1.83
C VAL A 14 -4.16 19.62 1.93
N THR A 15 -4.26 20.92 2.20
CA THR A 15 -5.54 21.62 2.40
C THR A 15 -5.73 22.75 1.38
N ALA A 16 -6.89 23.40 1.40
CA ALA A 16 -7.26 24.47 0.48
C ALA A 16 -7.06 24.06 -1.00
N VAL A 17 -7.50 22.84 -1.35
CA VAL A 17 -7.46 22.26 -2.69
C VAL A 17 -8.69 21.41 -2.93
N SER A 18 -9.18 21.36 -4.17
CA SER A 18 -10.21 20.43 -4.63
C SER A 18 -9.58 19.46 -5.64
N LEU A 19 -9.53 18.17 -5.31
CA LEU A 19 -8.97 17.17 -6.21
C LEU A 19 -9.82 16.93 -7.45
N ALA A 20 -11.12 17.19 -7.38
CA ALA A 20 -12.05 17.12 -8.53
C ALA A 20 -11.77 18.19 -9.60
N ALA A 21 -11.16 19.32 -9.21
CA ALA A 21 -10.89 20.48 -10.08
C ALA A 21 -9.40 20.90 -10.08
N LEU A 22 -8.50 19.96 -9.79
CA LEU A 22 -7.07 20.21 -9.64
C LEU A 22 -6.42 20.63 -10.96
N SER A 23 -5.86 21.84 -11.02
CA SER A 23 -5.08 22.33 -12.14
C SER A 23 -3.75 21.56 -12.32
N ASP A 24 -3.11 21.69 -13.48
CA ASP A 24 -1.83 21.04 -13.73
C ASP A 24 -0.71 21.58 -12.86
N ASN A 25 -0.69 22.88 -12.58
CA ASN A 25 0.30 23.49 -11.68
C ASN A 25 0.14 22.98 -10.23
N GLU A 26 -1.11 22.88 -9.76
CA GLU A 26 -1.37 22.32 -8.43
C GLU A 26 -1.00 20.82 -8.38
N PHE A 27 -1.26 20.07 -9.44
CA PHE A 27 -0.85 18.67 -9.50
C PHE A 27 0.66 18.51 -9.44
N GLN A 28 1.44 19.32 -10.15
CA GLN A 28 2.90 19.30 -10.06
C GLN A 28 3.41 19.57 -8.65
N ALA A 29 2.75 20.49 -7.92
CA ALA A 29 3.08 20.74 -6.53
C ALA A 29 2.71 19.56 -5.62
N VAL A 30 1.56 18.91 -5.85
CA VAL A 30 1.14 17.68 -5.17
C VAL A 30 2.13 16.55 -5.45
N GLU A 31 2.52 16.34 -6.70
CA GLU A 31 3.48 15.30 -7.08
C GLU A 31 4.85 15.53 -6.45
N THR A 32 5.34 16.76 -6.46
CA THR A 32 6.60 17.14 -5.79
C THR A 32 6.54 16.87 -4.28
N ALA A 33 5.42 17.21 -3.64
CA ALA A 33 5.21 16.92 -2.23
C ALA A 33 5.14 15.41 -1.96
N TRP A 34 4.48 14.65 -2.85
CA TRP A 34 4.36 13.20 -2.73
C TRP A 34 5.74 12.51 -2.83
N PHE A 35 6.61 12.90 -3.74
CA PHE A 35 7.98 12.38 -3.81
C PHE A 35 8.79 12.67 -2.55
N ARG A 36 8.57 13.84 -1.94
CA ARG A 36 9.25 14.22 -0.70
C ARG A 36 8.72 13.45 0.51
N TYR A 37 7.39 13.49 0.71
CA TYR A 37 6.75 13.02 1.94
C TYR A 37 6.21 11.59 1.84
N ALA A 38 6.11 11.00 0.65
CA ALA A 38 5.65 9.66 0.33
C ALA A 38 4.18 9.34 0.71
N VAL A 39 3.58 10.07 1.64
CA VAL A 39 2.16 9.94 2.03
C VAL A 39 1.54 11.32 2.10
N LEU A 40 0.45 11.54 1.36
CA LEU A 40 -0.30 12.80 1.42
C LEU A 40 -1.76 12.53 1.80
N LEU A 41 -2.26 13.25 2.78
CA LEU A 41 -3.68 13.30 3.16
C LEU A 41 -4.33 14.54 2.56
N PHE A 42 -5.49 14.34 1.94
CA PHE A 42 -6.39 15.38 1.46
C PHE A 42 -7.70 15.26 2.23
N PRO A 43 -7.93 16.09 3.25
CA PRO A 43 -9.18 16.05 4.02
C PRO A 43 -10.38 16.50 3.21
N ASP A 44 -11.58 16.00 3.55
CA ASP A 44 -12.88 16.52 3.13
C ASP A 44 -13.06 16.65 1.61
N GLN A 45 -12.60 15.66 0.83
CA GLN A 45 -12.67 15.72 -0.64
C GLN A 45 -13.99 15.18 -1.21
N HIS A 46 -14.61 14.19 -0.55
CA HIS A 46 -15.90 13.58 -0.95
C HIS A 46 -16.00 13.22 -2.45
N LEU A 47 -14.92 12.66 -3.01
CA LEU A 47 -14.84 12.35 -4.43
C LEU A 47 -15.87 11.30 -4.83
N THR A 48 -16.51 11.52 -5.98
CA THR A 48 -17.20 10.46 -6.72
C THR A 48 -16.18 9.43 -7.21
N GLU A 49 -16.64 8.23 -7.56
CA GLU A 49 -15.77 7.19 -8.13
C GLU A 49 -15.05 7.70 -9.38
N SER A 50 -15.76 8.42 -10.26
CA SER A 50 -15.16 8.99 -11.48
C SER A 50 -14.04 9.98 -11.20
N GLU A 51 -14.25 10.88 -10.23
CA GLU A 51 -13.23 11.86 -9.83
C GLU A 51 -12.03 11.19 -9.16
N HIS A 52 -12.27 10.18 -8.30
CA HIS A 52 -11.20 9.38 -7.71
C HIS A 52 -10.35 8.70 -8.80
N PHE A 53 -10.99 8.07 -9.80
CA PHE A 53 -10.28 7.49 -10.95
C PHE A 53 -9.52 8.54 -11.76
N ALA A 54 -10.11 9.70 -12.03
CA ALA A 54 -9.49 10.77 -12.78
C ALA A 54 -8.23 11.29 -12.07
N PHE A 55 -8.31 11.53 -10.77
CA PHE A 55 -7.16 11.94 -9.96
C PHE A 55 -6.07 10.85 -9.92
N SER A 56 -6.47 9.60 -9.72
CA SER A 56 -5.50 8.48 -9.67
C SER A 56 -4.72 8.31 -10.97
N ARG A 57 -5.36 8.51 -12.12
CA ARG A 57 -4.71 8.42 -13.45
C ARG A 57 -3.65 9.49 -13.69
N ARG A 58 -3.64 10.57 -12.95
CA ARG A 58 -2.58 11.58 -13.04
C ARG A 58 -1.22 11.04 -12.58
N PHE A 59 -1.21 10.02 -11.71
CA PHE A 59 0.03 9.37 -11.23
C PHE A 59 0.51 8.23 -12.14
N GLY A 60 -0.29 7.80 -13.11
CA GLY A 60 0.05 6.74 -14.04
C GLY A 60 -1.13 5.84 -14.42
N ARG A 61 -0.84 4.77 -15.15
CA ARG A 61 -1.84 3.77 -15.53
C ARG A 61 -2.36 3.06 -14.28
N LEU A 62 -3.66 2.80 -14.24
CA LEU A 62 -4.23 2.07 -13.12
C LEU A 62 -3.92 0.58 -13.23
N GLU A 63 -3.79 -0.06 -12.08
CA GLU A 63 -3.57 -1.50 -11.99
C GLU A 63 -4.89 -2.26 -12.21
N ARG A 64 -4.82 -3.36 -12.96
CA ARG A 64 -5.92 -4.33 -13.05
C ARG A 64 -6.06 -5.05 -11.70
N GLY A 65 -7.25 -5.58 -11.43
CA GLY A 65 -7.49 -6.44 -10.28
C GLY A 65 -6.60 -7.69 -10.27
N LEU A 66 -6.86 -8.62 -9.37
CA LEU A 66 -6.09 -9.87 -9.25
C LEU A 66 -6.31 -10.82 -10.44
N GLN A 67 -7.40 -10.65 -11.20
CA GLN A 67 -7.71 -11.43 -12.40
C GLN A 67 -7.16 -10.73 -13.63
N LEU A 68 -6.29 -11.40 -14.39
CA LEU A 68 -5.83 -10.91 -15.69
C LEU A 68 -7.02 -10.76 -16.65
N GLY A 69 -7.07 -9.64 -17.37
CA GLY A 69 -8.19 -9.31 -18.26
C GLY A 69 -9.32 -8.52 -17.58
N SER A 70 -9.34 -8.41 -16.26
CA SER A 70 -10.26 -7.49 -15.59
C SER A 70 -9.98 -6.03 -15.99
N ARG A 71 -11.02 -5.20 -15.98
CA ARG A 71 -10.84 -3.75 -16.12
C ARG A 71 -10.27 -3.18 -14.81
N PRO A 72 -9.55 -2.06 -14.85
CA PRO A 72 -9.23 -1.34 -13.63
C PRO A 72 -10.53 -1.05 -12.89
N SER A 73 -10.57 -1.42 -11.64
CA SER A 73 -11.71 -1.16 -10.77
C SER A 73 -11.21 -0.66 -9.43
N ALA A 74 -11.97 0.21 -8.80
CA ALA A 74 -11.74 0.55 -7.41
C ALA A 74 -12.02 -0.67 -6.53
N ALA A 75 -11.07 -1.02 -5.68
CA ALA A 75 -11.27 -2.08 -4.70
C ALA A 75 -12.06 -1.52 -3.52
N ARG A 76 -13.27 -2.05 -3.30
CA ARG A 76 -14.07 -1.73 -2.11
C ARG A 76 -13.52 -2.53 -0.92
N ILE A 77 -12.92 -1.86 0.03
CA ILE A 77 -12.40 -2.43 1.29
C ILE A 77 -13.42 -2.12 2.38
N ALA A 78 -14.33 -3.05 2.62
CA ALA A 78 -15.47 -2.83 3.49
C ALA A 78 -15.79 -4.07 4.35
N ASN A 79 -16.42 -3.85 5.48
CA ASN A 79 -17.05 -4.90 6.30
C ASN A 79 -18.57 -4.98 6.11
N VAL A 80 -19.09 -4.36 5.06
CA VAL A 80 -20.50 -4.44 4.66
C VAL A 80 -20.61 -4.86 3.19
N ASP A 81 -21.71 -5.50 2.83
CA ASP A 81 -22.05 -5.88 1.46
C ASP A 81 -22.56 -4.69 0.62
N THR A 82 -23.05 -4.96 -0.58
CA THR A 82 -23.64 -3.95 -1.48
C THR A 82 -24.96 -3.35 -0.98
N ASN A 83 -25.63 -4.02 -0.03
CA ASN A 83 -26.85 -3.56 0.62
C ASN A 83 -26.57 -2.89 1.98
N ASN A 84 -25.30 -2.60 2.28
CA ASN A 84 -24.83 -2.05 3.55
C ASN A 84 -25.12 -2.95 4.78
N GLN A 85 -25.28 -4.27 4.58
CA GLN A 85 -25.39 -5.23 5.67
C GLN A 85 -24.01 -5.70 6.11
N LEU A 86 -23.78 -5.80 7.42
CA LEU A 86 -22.51 -6.26 7.97
C LEU A 86 -22.17 -7.68 7.50
N LEU A 87 -20.95 -7.84 7.01
CA LEU A 87 -20.40 -9.13 6.61
C LEU A 87 -20.08 -9.97 7.85
N LEU A 88 -20.34 -11.27 7.76
CA LEU A 88 -19.89 -12.21 8.80
C LEU A 88 -18.35 -12.22 8.85
N PRO A 89 -17.75 -12.30 10.05
CA PRO A 89 -16.29 -12.42 10.19
C PRO A 89 -15.71 -13.63 9.45
N SER A 90 -16.48 -14.72 9.31
CA SER A 90 -16.11 -15.93 8.57
C SER A 90 -16.26 -15.81 7.05
N SER A 91 -16.86 -14.72 6.55
CA SER A 91 -17.04 -14.53 5.11
C SER A 91 -15.70 -14.38 4.39
N LEU A 92 -15.65 -14.78 3.12
CA LEU A 92 -14.43 -14.73 2.31
C LEU A 92 -13.85 -13.30 2.21
N PRO A 93 -14.65 -12.24 1.96
CA PRO A 93 -14.12 -10.86 1.95
C PRO A 93 -13.54 -10.44 3.31
N SER A 94 -14.16 -10.83 4.43
CA SER A 94 -13.65 -10.51 5.77
C SER A 94 -12.31 -11.19 6.02
N ARG A 95 -12.18 -12.48 5.70
CA ARG A 95 -10.93 -13.23 5.83
C ARG A 95 -9.82 -12.66 4.94
N PHE A 96 -10.14 -12.29 3.70
CA PHE A 96 -9.20 -11.65 2.78
C PHE A 96 -8.65 -10.34 3.36
N ASN A 97 -9.51 -9.53 3.98
CA ASN A 97 -9.15 -8.24 4.55
C ASN A 97 -8.26 -8.35 5.80
N ILE A 98 -8.21 -9.51 6.49
CA ILE A 98 -7.32 -9.72 7.65
C ILE A 98 -5.86 -9.40 7.29
N GLY A 99 -5.44 -9.75 6.08
CA GLY A 99 -4.09 -9.46 5.61
C GLY A 99 -3.72 -7.98 5.59
N ASN A 100 -4.69 -7.08 5.53
CA ASN A 100 -4.44 -5.64 5.55
C ASN A 100 -3.98 -5.12 6.92
N SER A 101 -4.12 -5.92 7.99
CA SER A 101 -3.62 -5.57 9.33
C SER A 101 -2.12 -5.82 9.53
N VAL A 102 -1.46 -6.44 8.57
CA VAL A 102 -0.02 -6.74 8.61
C VAL A 102 0.74 -5.76 7.73
N TRP A 103 1.92 -5.31 8.16
CA TRP A 103 2.77 -4.41 7.39
C TRP A 103 3.06 -4.95 5.98
N HIS A 104 2.65 -4.22 4.96
CA HIS A 104 2.80 -4.58 3.56
C HIS A 104 2.93 -3.37 2.64
N THR A 105 3.42 -3.60 1.46
CA THR A 105 3.23 -2.72 0.31
C THR A 105 2.34 -3.43 -0.71
N ASP A 106 1.52 -2.68 -1.43
CA ASP A 106 0.59 -3.25 -2.40
C ASP A 106 1.32 -3.87 -3.59
N SER A 107 0.81 -5.01 -4.04
CA SER A 107 1.22 -5.69 -5.28
C SER A 107 2.69 -6.10 -5.38
N SER A 108 3.45 -6.12 -4.29
CA SER A 108 4.86 -6.57 -4.33
C SER A 108 5.02 -8.05 -4.71
N TYR A 109 3.94 -8.81 -4.72
CA TYR A 109 3.89 -10.19 -5.25
C TYR A 109 3.78 -10.26 -6.78
N LYS A 110 3.76 -9.12 -7.49
CA LYS A 110 3.83 -9.02 -8.95
C LYS A 110 5.24 -8.68 -9.38
N SER A 111 5.63 -9.06 -10.60
CA SER A 111 6.96 -8.77 -11.15
C SER A 111 7.28 -7.27 -11.17
N THR A 112 6.26 -6.46 -11.41
CA THR A 112 6.31 -5.00 -11.24
C THR A 112 5.33 -4.62 -10.15
N ALA A 113 5.83 -4.20 -9.01
CA ALA A 113 5.02 -3.79 -7.87
C ALA A 113 4.24 -2.49 -8.18
N ALA A 114 3.18 -2.23 -7.42
CA ALA A 114 2.42 -0.99 -7.58
C ALA A 114 3.28 0.26 -7.29
N LYS A 115 3.04 1.34 -8.05
CA LYS A 115 3.65 2.65 -7.82
C LYS A 115 3.01 3.37 -6.64
N ALA A 116 1.70 3.52 -6.68
CA ALA A 116 0.94 4.23 -5.66
C ALA A 116 -0.39 3.55 -5.36
N SER A 117 -0.92 3.82 -4.18
CA SER A 117 -2.31 3.52 -3.84
C SER A 117 -2.99 4.77 -3.31
N LEU A 118 -4.24 4.93 -3.70
CA LEU A 118 -5.11 6.02 -3.24
C LEU A 118 -6.32 5.42 -2.54
N LEU A 119 -6.57 5.81 -1.31
CA LEU A 119 -7.64 5.28 -0.46
C LEU A 119 -8.57 6.43 -0.04
N ALA A 120 -9.84 6.32 -0.42
CA ALA A 120 -10.89 7.27 -0.06
C ALA A 120 -11.79 6.69 1.04
N ALA A 121 -12.11 7.50 2.04
CA ALA A 121 -12.98 7.15 3.15
C ALA A 121 -14.43 7.57 2.86
N HIS A 122 -15.35 6.61 2.76
CA HIS A 122 -16.77 6.86 2.56
C HIS A 122 -17.59 6.73 3.85
N VAL A 123 -17.33 5.64 4.59
CA VAL A 123 -17.96 5.39 5.90
C VAL A 123 -16.85 4.94 6.84
N VAL A 124 -16.78 5.54 8.01
CA VAL A 124 -15.75 5.23 9.01
C VAL A 124 -16.38 4.92 10.36
N PRO A 125 -15.79 4.03 11.16
CA PRO A 125 -16.27 3.77 12.51
C PRO A 125 -15.97 4.96 13.42
N ALA A 126 -16.69 5.07 14.53
CA ALA A 126 -16.50 6.16 15.50
C ALA A 126 -15.08 6.15 16.15
N SER A 127 -14.44 4.99 16.20
CA SER A 127 -13.07 4.83 16.71
C SER A 127 -12.42 3.58 16.10
N GLY A 128 -11.10 3.58 16.00
CA GLY A 128 -10.34 2.51 15.35
C GLY A 128 -10.41 2.59 13.82
N GLY A 129 -9.90 1.58 13.13
CA GLY A 129 -9.89 1.51 11.68
C GLY A 129 -8.90 2.46 11.01
N GLU A 130 -7.96 3.01 11.78
CA GLU A 130 -6.89 3.85 11.28
C GLU A 130 -6.06 3.10 10.23
N THR A 131 -5.38 3.86 9.39
CA THR A 131 -4.27 3.35 8.58
C THR A 131 -2.97 3.92 9.10
N GLU A 132 -1.96 3.07 9.21
CA GLU A 132 -0.63 3.44 9.63
C GLU A 132 0.36 3.14 8.50
N TRP A 133 1.26 4.08 8.25
CA TRP A 133 2.31 3.99 7.25
C TRP A 133 3.68 4.03 7.91
N ALA A 134 4.67 3.36 7.29
CA ALA A 134 6.06 3.34 7.74
C ALA A 134 6.99 3.74 6.58
N ASP A 135 7.88 4.70 6.81
CA ASP A 135 8.90 5.14 5.84
C ASP A 135 10.06 4.16 5.77
N MET A 136 10.12 3.38 4.71
CA MET A 136 11.15 2.37 4.49
C MET A 136 12.47 2.96 3.99
N ARG A 137 12.50 4.26 3.64
CA ARG A 137 13.73 5.04 3.41
C ARG A 137 14.43 5.24 4.76
N ALA A 138 13.71 5.79 5.73
CA ALA A 138 14.20 5.92 7.10
C ALA A 138 14.44 4.55 7.78
N GLY A 139 13.66 3.54 7.39
CA GLY A 139 13.89 2.15 7.82
C GLY A 139 15.24 1.60 7.35
N TYR A 140 15.66 1.91 6.14
CA TYR A 140 17.00 1.57 5.64
C TYR A 140 18.10 2.38 6.34
N ASP A 141 17.88 3.69 6.55
CA ASP A 141 18.87 4.60 7.11
C ASP A 141 19.32 4.17 8.51
N VAL A 142 18.42 3.59 9.33
CA VAL A 142 18.73 3.15 10.71
C VAL A 142 19.41 1.78 10.82
N LEU A 143 19.62 1.07 9.71
CA LEU A 143 20.42 -0.14 9.71
C LEU A 143 21.88 0.19 9.96
N ASP A 144 22.58 -0.70 10.67
CA ASP A 144 24.03 -0.63 10.76
C ASP A 144 24.70 -0.94 9.43
N ASP A 145 25.96 -0.51 9.26
CA ASP A 145 26.69 -0.64 8.01
C ASP A 145 26.91 -2.11 7.61
N SER A 146 27.06 -3.00 8.58
CA SER A 146 27.21 -4.44 8.32
C SER A 146 25.94 -5.04 7.73
N MET A 147 24.76 -4.64 8.22
CA MET A 147 23.48 -5.07 7.69
C MET A 147 23.21 -4.46 6.30
N LYS A 148 23.52 -3.17 6.11
CA LYS A 148 23.41 -2.51 4.79
C LYS A 148 24.29 -3.22 3.75
N ALA A 149 25.55 -3.52 4.10
CA ALA A 149 26.46 -4.23 3.22
C ALA A 149 25.98 -5.64 2.91
N TRP A 150 25.48 -6.36 3.94
CA TRP A 150 24.98 -7.73 3.75
C TRP A 150 23.70 -7.79 2.90
N LEU A 151 22.79 -6.83 3.04
CA LEU A 151 21.54 -6.78 2.27
C LEU A 151 21.74 -6.28 0.83
N GLY A 152 22.84 -5.63 0.52
CA GLY A 152 23.07 -4.90 -0.72
C GLY A 152 22.92 -5.71 -2.01
N ASP A 153 23.23 -7.02 -1.95
CA ASP A 153 23.12 -7.97 -3.07
C ASP A 153 22.02 -9.03 -2.87
N LYS A 154 21.19 -8.91 -1.83
CA LYS A 154 20.19 -9.92 -1.50
C LYS A 154 18.85 -9.63 -2.18
N THR A 155 18.20 -10.71 -2.63
CA THR A 155 16.84 -10.71 -3.13
C THR A 155 15.93 -11.52 -2.22
N ALA A 156 14.67 -11.12 -2.11
CA ALA A 156 13.63 -11.87 -1.43
C ALA A 156 12.58 -12.36 -2.42
N ILE A 157 12.07 -13.54 -2.16
CA ILE A 157 10.90 -14.08 -2.88
C ILE A 157 9.64 -13.44 -2.29
N HIS A 158 8.89 -12.73 -3.11
CA HIS A 158 7.56 -12.23 -2.78
C HIS A 158 6.49 -13.14 -3.38
N SER A 159 5.50 -13.50 -2.57
CA SER A 159 4.49 -14.49 -2.97
C SER A 159 3.12 -14.16 -2.42
N PHE A 160 2.14 -14.11 -3.33
CA PHE A 160 0.72 -13.99 -2.99
C PHE A 160 0.27 -15.21 -2.17
N ARG A 161 0.56 -16.43 -2.65
CA ARG A 161 0.20 -17.67 -1.95
C ARG A 161 0.78 -17.73 -0.53
N PHE A 162 2.05 -17.38 -0.35
CA PHE A 162 2.68 -17.36 0.98
C PHE A 162 1.93 -16.43 1.93
N SER A 163 1.69 -15.20 1.54
CA SER A 163 1.09 -14.19 2.42
C SER A 163 -0.35 -14.50 2.78
N HIS A 164 -1.14 -15.06 1.87
CA HIS A 164 -2.55 -15.38 2.10
C HIS A 164 -2.75 -16.74 2.77
N ALA A 165 -1.79 -17.66 2.65
CA ALA A 165 -1.84 -18.93 3.39
C ALA A 165 -1.82 -18.73 4.92
N TRP A 166 -1.22 -17.63 5.41
CA TRP A 166 -1.17 -17.31 6.83
C TRP A 166 -2.43 -16.64 7.36
N HIS A 167 -3.14 -15.90 6.51
CA HIS A 167 -4.27 -15.05 6.92
C HIS A 167 -5.60 -15.51 6.30
N GLY A 168 -5.58 -16.53 5.44
CA GLY A 168 -6.74 -16.95 4.66
C GLY A 168 -6.94 -16.10 3.40
N GLY A 169 -7.98 -16.41 2.63
CA GLY A 169 -8.37 -15.63 1.47
C GLY A 169 -7.76 -16.10 0.14
N LEU A 170 -7.03 -17.21 0.09
CA LEU A 170 -6.59 -17.81 -1.18
C LEU A 170 -7.78 -18.21 -2.07
N GLU A 171 -8.89 -18.58 -1.44
CA GLU A 171 -10.13 -19.02 -2.10
C GLU A 171 -10.84 -17.91 -2.88
N VAL A 172 -10.38 -16.64 -2.77
CA VAL A 172 -10.84 -15.53 -3.60
C VAL A 172 -10.45 -15.73 -5.07
N LEU A 173 -9.36 -16.45 -5.33
CA LEU A 173 -8.84 -16.75 -6.66
C LEU A 173 -8.97 -18.24 -6.97
N ASN A 174 -9.28 -18.53 -8.22
CA ASN A 174 -9.21 -19.89 -8.75
C ASN A 174 -7.75 -20.27 -9.07
N ASP A 175 -7.53 -21.52 -9.47
CA ASP A 175 -6.18 -22.03 -9.76
C ASP A 175 -5.51 -21.34 -10.96
N GLU A 176 -6.29 -20.93 -11.98
CA GLU A 176 -5.79 -20.18 -13.13
C GLU A 176 -5.32 -18.79 -12.73
N ASP A 177 -6.13 -18.06 -11.95
CA ASP A 177 -5.75 -16.75 -11.42
C ASP A 177 -4.48 -16.85 -10.57
N LEU A 178 -4.39 -17.87 -9.71
CA LEU A 178 -3.22 -18.12 -8.87
C LEU A 178 -1.98 -18.52 -9.68
N ALA A 179 -2.15 -19.19 -10.83
CA ALA A 179 -1.05 -19.51 -11.74
C ALA A 179 -0.48 -18.25 -12.41
N ASN A 180 -1.28 -17.19 -12.55
CA ASN A 180 -0.83 -15.89 -13.07
C ASN A 180 -0.08 -15.04 -12.03
N LEU A 181 -0.03 -15.47 -10.76
CA LEU A 181 0.67 -14.84 -9.65
C LEU A 181 1.79 -15.76 -9.09
N PRO A 182 2.76 -16.18 -9.92
CA PRO A 182 3.89 -16.96 -9.44
C PRO A 182 4.71 -16.13 -8.44
N PRO A 183 5.45 -16.77 -7.54
CA PRO A 183 6.43 -16.08 -6.71
C PRO A 183 7.42 -15.29 -7.57
N VAL A 184 7.78 -14.09 -7.14
CA VAL A 184 8.68 -13.18 -7.86
C VAL A 184 9.83 -12.76 -6.97
N GLU A 185 10.97 -12.44 -7.57
CA GLU A 185 12.15 -11.93 -6.88
C GLU A 185 12.18 -10.41 -6.90
N HIS A 186 12.47 -9.82 -5.73
CA HIS A 186 12.76 -8.39 -5.64
C HIS A 186 14.03 -8.18 -4.81
N PRO A 187 14.93 -7.25 -5.20
CA PRO A 187 16.00 -6.81 -4.33
C PRO A 187 15.45 -6.31 -3.00
N ILE A 188 16.07 -6.71 -1.89
CA ILE A 188 15.64 -6.26 -0.55
C ILE A 188 15.96 -4.78 -0.35
N THR A 189 17.07 -4.32 -0.93
CA THR A 189 17.42 -2.90 -0.97
C THR A 189 17.28 -2.39 -2.38
N GLN A 190 16.55 -1.30 -2.54
CA GLN A 190 16.34 -0.66 -3.84
C GLN A 190 16.67 0.83 -3.72
N GLU A 191 16.81 1.48 -4.86
CA GLU A 191 16.89 2.93 -4.94
C GLU A 191 15.55 3.48 -5.41
N HIS A 192 15.00 4.41 -4.65
CA HIS A 192 13.76 5.05 -5.02
C HIS A 192 13.97 5.96 -6.25
N PRO A 193 13.24 5.74 -7.35
CA PRO A 193 13.57 6.35 -8.65
C PRO A 193 13.54 7.87 -8.65
N ASP A 194 12.62 8.49 -7.88
CA ASP A 194 12.46 9.94 -7.91
C ASP A 194 13.29 10.67 -6.85
N SER A 195 13.65 10.00 -5.74
CA SER A 195 14.42 10.64 -4.66
C SER A 195 15.86 10.18 -4.55
N GLY A 196 16.26 9.11 -5.25
CA GLY A 196 17.59 8.49 -5.15
C GLY A 196 17.90 7.86 -3.79
N ARG A 197 16.96 7.91 -2.83
CA ARG A 197 17.19 7.33 -1.50
C ARG A 197 17.09 5.81 -1.53
N LYS A 198 17.93 5.15 -0.74
CA LYS A 198 17.81 3.71 -0.53
C LYS A 198 16.58 3.39 0.33
N ILE A 199 15.96 2.26 0.03
CA ILE A 199 14.78 1.75 0.73
C ILE A 199 14.95 0.27 1.10
N LEU A 200 14.19 -0.19 2.08
CA LEU A 200 13.94 -1.62 2.32
C LEU A 200 12.65 -2.04 1.64
N PHE A 201 12.73 -2.95 0.68
CA PHE A 201 11.57 -3.49 -0.03
C PHE A 201 11.21 -4.87 0.52
N ILE A 202 10.51 -4.88 1.64
CA ILE A 202 10.10 -6.06 2.42
C ILE A 202 8.63 -5.95 2.83
N GLY A 203 8.18 -6.79 3.74
CA GLY A 203 6.82 -6.80 4.27
C GLY A 203 6.19 -8.18 4.15
N ARG A 204 4.88 -8.29 4.38
CA ARG A 204 4.18 -9.57 4.52
C ARG A 204 4.32 -10.52 3.32
N HIS A 205 4.49 -9.98 2.11
CA HIS A 205 4.62 -10.78 0.90
C HIS A 205 6.02 -11.38 0.73
N ALA A 206 7.05 -10.82 1.36
CA ALA A 206 8.42 -11.35 1.34
C ALA A 206 8.51 -12.64 2.16
N SER A 207 8.57 -13.78 1.46
CA SER A 207 8.51 -15.11 2.08
C SER A 207 9.85 -15.57 2.63
N HIS A 208 10.95 -15.34 1.92
CA HIS A 208 12.31 -15.71 2.31
C HIS A 208 13.36 -15.05 1.41
N ILE A 209 14.61 -15.06 1.85
CA ILE A 209 15.76 -14.53 1.12
C ILE A 209 16.36 -15.66 0.25
N VAL A 210 16.62 -15.36 -1.01
CA VAL A 210 17.19 -16.33 -1.98
C VAL A 210 18.54 -16.82 -1.48
N GLY A 211 18.76 -18.13 -1.54
CA GLY A 211 20.01 -18.77 -1.11
C GLY A 211 20.23 -18.84 0.41
N GLN A 212 19.25 -18.42 1.21
CA GLN A 212 19.32 -18.48 2.67
C GLN A 212 18.33 -19.51 3.25
N PRO A 213 18.61 -20.10 4.42
CA PRO A 213 17.66 -20.99 5.08
C PRO A 213 16.33 -20.29 5.35
N ILE A 214 15.22 -20.90 4.95
CA ILE A 214 13.86 -20.30 4.96
C ILE A 214 13.48 -19.77 6.34
N THR A 215 13.69 -20.56 7.41
CA THR A 215 13.33 -20.17 8.78
C THR A 215 14.13 -18.96 9.25
N ALA A 216 15.44 -18.92 8.98
CA ALA A 216 16.30 -17.79 9.34
C ALA A 216 15.91 -16.54 8.55
N SER A 217 15.63 -16.69 7.24
CA SER A 217 15.18 -15.61 6.37
C SER A 217 13.88 -14.98 6.87
N ARG A 218 12.87 -15.79 7.18
CA ARG A 218 11.60 -15.31 7.72
C ARG A 218 11.75 -14.55 9.02
N LYS A 219 12.58 -15.07 9.93
CA LYS A 219 12.89 -14.39 11.19
C LYS A 219 13.58 -13.04 10.96
N LEU A 220 14.53 -12.99 10.03
CA LEU A 220 15.24 -11.75 9.69
C LEU A 220 14.32 -10.73 9.03
N LEU A 221 13.55 -11.12 8.00
CA LEU A 221 12.62 -10.22 7.30
C LEU A 221 11.58 -9.63 8.25
N ARG A 222 11.03 -10.46 9.16
CA ARG A 222 10.12 -9.98 10.21
C ARG A 222 10.80 -8.95 11.11
N ARG A 223 11.98 -9.29 11.64
CA ARG A 223 12.75 -8.37 12.50
C ARG A 223 13.05 -7.04 11.80
N LEU A 224 13.48 -7.06 10.54
CA LEU A 224 13.73 -5.86 9.76
C LEU A 224 12.44 -5.02 9.58
N THR A 225 11.31 -5.67 9.31
CA THR A 225 10.00 -5.00 9.22
C THR A 225 9.64 -4.35 10.55
N ASP A 226 9.71 -5.10 11.65
CA ASP A 226 9.35 -4.61 12.98
C ASP A 226 10.27 -3.47 13.45
N GLN A 227 11.56 -3.53 13.16
CA GLN A 227 12.53 -2.48 13.49
C GLN A 227 12.34 -1.22 12.66
N SER A 228 12.00 -1.36 11.38
CA SER A 228 11.79 -0.22 10.48
C SER A 228 10.48 0.51 10.77
N ALA A 229 9.41 -0.25 11.03
CA ALA A 229 8.06 0.27 11.22
C ALA A 229 7.78 0.68 12.69
N GLN A 230 8.61 1.60 13.22
CA GLN A 230 8.49 2.14 14.57
C GLN A 230 8.57 3.67 14.56
N SER A 231 7.94 4.30 15.58
CA SER A 231 8.09 5.73 15.81
C SER A 231 9.59 6.10 15.92
N PRO A 232 10.03 7.24 15.37
CA PRO A 232 9.25 8.29 14.68
C PRO A 232 9.08 8.07 13.17
N ARG A 233 9.36 6.87 12.65
CA ARG A 233 9.30 6.54 11.21
C ARG A 233 7.90 6.11 10.75
N THR A 234 6.91 6.17 11.63
CA THR A 234 5.51 5.82 11.31
C THR A 234 4.61 7.02 11.48
N TRP A 235 3.54 7.04 10.67
CA TRP A 235 2.43 7.95 10.82
C TRP A 235 1.11 7.18 10.76
N LYS A 236 0.22 7.45 11.71
CA LYS A 236 -1.09 6.84 11.84
C LYS A 236 -2.17 7.92 11.69
N HIS A 237 -3.13 7.67 10.78
CA HIS A 237 -4.24 8.59 10.50
C HIS A 237 -5.57 7.99 10.96
N GLN A 238 -6.32 8.76 11.74
CA GLN A 238 -7.72 8.51 12.07
C GLN A 238 -8.59 9.10 10.96
N TRP A 239 -9.32 8.25 10.27
CA TRP A 239 -10.11 8.63 9.11
C TRP A 239 -11.35 9.46 9.46
N SER A 240 -11.65 10.45 8.62
CA SER A 240 -12.94 11.14 8.53
C SER A 240 -13.60 10.83 7.18
N PRO A 241 -14.96 10.82 7.09
CA PRO A 241 -15.62 10.67 5.79
C PRO A 241 -15.18 11.78 4.84
N GLY A 242 -14.88 11.44 3.59
CA GLY A 242 -14.38 12.37 2.58
C GLY A 242 -12.86 12.48 2.51
N ASP A 243 -12.11 11.95 3.47
CA ASP A 243 -10.64 11.92 3.39
C ASP A 243 -10.16 11.07 2.21
N LEU A 244 -9.12 11.54 1.52
CA LEU A 244 -8.34 10.74 0.58
C LEU A 244 -6.88 10.77 0.98
N VAL A 245 -6.22 9.60 0.98
CA VAL A 245 -4.78 9.49 1.17
C VAL A 245 -4.16 8.80 -0.03
N ILE A 246 -3.05 9.35 -0.53
CA ILE A 246 -2.15 8.67 -1.47
C ILE A 246 -0.85 8.29 -0.76
N TRP A 247 -0.33 7.09 -1.03
CA TRP A 247 1.02 6.69 -0.61
C TRP A 247 1.82 6.05 -1.71
N ASP A 248 3.14 6.17 -1.58
CA ASP A 248 4.12 5.60 -2.51
C ASP A 248 4.49 4.18 -2.08
N ASN A 249 3.96 3.18 -2.80
CA ASN A 249 4.22 1.77 -2.52
C ASN A 249 5.69 1.38 -2.73
N ARG A 250 6.46 2.19 -3.42
CA ARG A 250 7.88 1.91 -3.68
C ARG A 250 8.75 2.12 -2.45
N CYS A 251 8.29 2.94 -1.49
CA CYS A 251 9.06 3.26 -0.29
C CYS A 251 8.27 3.26 1.03
N VAL A 252 7.01 2.80 1.01
CA VAL A 252 6.13 2.82 2.19
C VAL A 252 5.55 1.44 2.45
N LEU A 253 5.62 0.99 3.70
CA LEU A 253 4.73 -0.06 4.21
C LEU A 253 3.50 0.56 4.85
N HIS A 254 2.37 -0.14 4.79
CA HIS A 254 1.15 0.28 5.47
C HIS A 254 0.42 -0.89 6.10
N ARG A 255 -0.47 -0.55 7.06
CA ARG A 255 -1.40 -1.51 7.68
C ARG A 255 -2.65 -0.82 8.18
N GLY A 256 -3.76 -1.56 8.21
CA GLY A 256 -4.98 -1.13 8.88
C GLY A 256 -5.00 -1.54 10.35
N HIS A 257 -5.59 -0.72 11.18
CA HIS A 257 -5.86 -1.03 12.60
C HIS A 257 -7.24 -1.64 12.79
N ALA A 258 -7.40 -2.37 13.89
CA ALA A 258 -8.67 -2.95 14.26
C ALA A 258 -9.70 -1.88 14.60
N PHE A 259 -10.98 -2.19 14.39
CA PHE A 259 -12.13 -1.38 14.77
C PHE A 259 -13.27 -2.32 15.20
N ASP A 260 -14.32 -1.76 15.80
CA ASP A 260 -15.50 -2.51 16.15
C ASP A 260 -16.19 -3.08 14.89
N PRO A 261 -16.22 -4.42 14.70
CA PRO A 261 -16.80 -5.04 13.51
C PRO A 261 -18.32 -4.82 13.37
N GLN A 262 -18.98 -4.33 14.41
CA GLN A 262 -20.40 -3.96 14.40
C GLN A 262 -20.63 -2.57 13.79
N GLN A 263 -19.60 -1.77 13.58
CA GLN A 263 -19.67 -0.49 12.91
C GLN A 263 -19.28 -0.64 11.45
N ALA A 264 -20.07 -0.02 10.56
CA ALA A 264 -19.76 -0.05 9.14
C ALA A 264 -18.46 0.72 8.83
N ARG A 265 -17.61 0.15 7.97
CA ARG A 265 -16.44 0.81 7.40
C ARG A 265 -16.42 0.55 5.91
N VAL A 266 -16.40 1.62 5.11
CA VAL A 266 -16.36 1.54 3.65
C VAL A 266 -15.27 2.45 3.15
N MET A 267 -14.22 1.85 2.61
CA MET A 267 -13.12 2.53 1.94
C MET A 267 -13.09 2.09 0.48
N VAL A 268 -12.65 2.98 -0.39
CA VAL A 268 -12.48 2.69 -1.83
C VAL A 268 -11.04 2.97 -2.22
N ARG A 269 -10.37 1.97 -2.79
CA ARG A 269 -8.97 2.07 -3.19
C ARG A 269 -8.81 1.96 -4.70
N THR A 270 -8.03 2.86 -5.29
CA THR A 270 -7.40 2.67 -6.59
C THR A 270 -5.92 2.36 -6.40
N THR A 271 -5.33 1.65 -7.35
CA THR A 271 -3.90 1.32 -7.35
C THR A 271 -3.31 1.74 -8.69
N VAL A 272 -2.22 2.49 -8.65
CA VAL A 272 -1.44 2.88 -9.83
C VAL A 272 -0.39 1.80 -10.06
N ALA A 273 -0.34 1.28 -11.29
CA ALA A 273 0.62 0.25 -11.68
C ALA A 273 2.05 0.80 -11.66
N GLY A 274 3.01 -0.08 -11.40
CA GLY A 274 4.42 0.29 -11.52
C GLY A 274 4.84 0.59 -12.95
N ASP A 275 5.83 1.45 -13.09
CA ASP A 275 6.31 2.00 -14.36
C ASP A 275 7.25 0.99 -15.06
N ALA A 276 6.67 -0.03 -15.73
CA ALA A 276 7.38 -0.90 -16.62
C ALA A 276 6.61 -0.99 -17.96
N PRO A 277 7.31 -0.89 -19.13
CA PRO A 277 6.65 -0.91 -20.43
C PRO A 277 5.83 -2.17 -20.68
N ASP A 278 6.29 -3.31 -20.17
CA ASP A 278 5.70 -4.65 -20.32
C ASP A 278 4.84 -5.07 -19.12
N ASN A 279 4.48 -4.11 -18.24
CA ASN A 279 3.67 -4.43 -17.07
C ASN A 279 2.26 -4.89 -17.48
N LYS A 280 2.06 -6.22 -17.51
CA LYS A 280 0.78 -6.84 -17.86
C LYS A 280 -0.39 -6.50 -16.93
N TRP A 281 -0.10 -5.96 -15.76
CA TRP A 281 -1.09 -5.55 -14.77
C TRP A 281 -1.54 -4.09 -14.92
N ALA A 282 -0.86 -3.30 -15.76
CA ALA A 282 -1.25 -1.93 -16.06
C ALA A 282 -2.36 -1.87 -17.13
N ALA A 283 -3.27 -0.90 -17.03
CA ALA A 283 -4.37 -0.69 -17.97
C ALA A 283 -4.68 0.80 -18.20
#